data_efd531be095900550a52d73d24a8c8ad
#
_entry.id   efd531be095900550a52d73d24a8c8ad
#
_cell.length_a   1.000
_cell.length_b   1.000
_cell.length_c   1.000
_cell.angle_alpha   90.00
_cell.angle_beta   90.00
_cell.angle_gamma   90.00
#
_symmetry.space_group_name_H-M   'P 1'
#
loop_
_entity.id
_entity.type
_entity.pdbx_description
1 polymer ?
#
loop_
_entity_poly.entity_id
_entity_poly.type
_entity_poly.pdbx_seq_one_letter_code
_entity_poly.pdbx_strand_id
1 'polypeptide(L)'
;MNYFEFFSLPRHLNLDVLALEKQFYVLSRKLHPDRFAGKSAAEQEAAVAQSSLLNDAYRTLKDPIARTQYLLTLEGVQLEEQSKSATDAARATGGQKKQIVPPELLEEVFELNMQLAEMRANKQMGEDEPELRRELLTAKDAFDEKMLQTQLDLDTLWSQWDAAIDSGDEPAKLAARDAMVALLNKRSYLRNLVRDVNEALE
;
A
#
# COMPACT_ATOMS: atom_id res chain seq x y z
N MET A 1 19.82 10.09 3.29
CA MET A 1 19.09 10.76 2.17
C MET A 1 17.86 9.91 1.86
N ASN A 2 16.68 10.46 2.02
CA ASN A 2 15.40 9.80 1.70
C ASN A 2 14.99 10.09 0.24
N TYR A 3 13.93 9.40 -0.25
CA TYR A 3 13.48 9.51 -1.64
C TYR A 3 12.98 10.90 -2.01
N PHE A 4 12.34 11.64 -1.09
CA PHE A 4 11.93 13.02 -1.32
C PHE A 4 13.16 13.93 -1.48
N GLU A 5 14.15 13.80 -0.59
CA GLU A 5 15.41 14.54 -0.68
C GLU A 5 16.17 14.21 -1.98
N PHE A 6 16.16 12.95 -2.43
CA PHE A 6 16.80 12.52 -3.67
C PHE A 6 16.24 13.27 -4.89
N PHE A 7 14.94 13.51 -4.91
CA PHE A 7 14.26 14.27 -5.95
C PHE A 7 14.15 15.78 -5.62
N SER A 8 14.76 16.25 -4.53
CA SER A 8 14.62 17.65 -4.06
C SER A 8 13.16 18.10 -3.90
N LEU A 9 12.31 17.19 -3.42
CA LEU A 9 10.88 17.41 -3.18
C LEU A 9 10.62 17.62 -1.69
N PRO A 10 9.63 18.46 -1.33
CA PRO A 10 9.09 18.45 0.02
C PRO A 10 8.41 17.10 0.32
N ARG A 11 8.21 16.79 1.60
CA ARG A 11 7.50 15.57 2.02
C ARG A 11 5.98 15.69 1.83
N HIS A 12 5.55 16.08 0.65
CA HIS A 12 4.16 16.20 0.26
C HIS A 12 3.64 14.89 -0.31
N LEU A 13 2.35 14.64 -0.12
CA LEU A 13 1.65 13.48 -0.63
C LEU A 13 0.92 13.76 -1.96
N ASN A 14 0.53 15.02 -2.21
CA ASN A 14 0.03 15.44 -3.52
C ASN A 14 1.19 15.88 -4.41
N LEU A 15 1.79 14.91 -5.11
CA LEU A 15 2.89 15.18 -6.04
C LEU A 15 2.38 15.32 -7.49
N ASP A 16 2.97 16.24 -8.23
CA ASP A 16 2.87 16.26 -9.68
C ASP A 16 3.69 15.08 -10.27
N VAL A 17 2.99 13.99 -10.57
CA VAL A 17 3.60 12.76 -11.10
C VAL A 17 4.25 13.00 -12.45
N LEU A 18 3.73 13.91 -13.29
CA LEU A 18 4.33 14.24 -14.59
C LEU A 18 5.65 15.00 -14.41
N ALA A 19 5.71 15.92 -13.44
CA ALA A 19 6.96 16.60 -13.09
C ALA A 19 7.99 15.63 -12.52
N LEU A 20 7.57 14.72 -11.62
CA LEU A 20 8.42 13.64 -11.09
C LEU A 20 8.99 12.76 -12.20
N GLU A 21 8.16 12.36 -13.17
CA GLU A 21 8.59 11.54 -14.31
C GLU A 21 9.62 12.24 -15.20
N LYS A 22 9.40 13.51 -15.51
CA LYS A 22 10.39 14.31 -16.26
C LYS A 22 11.72 14.37 -15.53
N GLN A 23 11.69 14.59 -14.22
CA GLN A 23 12.90 14.64 -13.38
C GLN A 23 13.60 13.29 -13.32
N PHE A 24 12.85 12.19 -13.22
CA PHE A 24 13.36 10.83 -13.30
C PHE A 24 14.16 10.60 -14.59
N TYR A 25 13.61 10.95 -15.76
CA TYR A 25 14.33 10.79 -17.02
C TYR A 25 15.60 11.62 -17.12
N VAL A 26 15.60 12.83 -16.56
CA VAL A 26 16.81 13.68 -16.52
C VAL A 26 17.89 13.02 -15.64
N LEU A 27 17.53 12.55 -14.45
CA LEU A 27 18.45 11.89 -13.53
C LEU A 27 18.92 10.54 -14.06
N SER A 28 18.03 9.74 -14.66
CA SER A 28 18.38 8.45 -15.28
C SER A 28 19.45 8.59 -16.34
N ARG A 29 19.35 9.62 -17.21
CA ARG A 29 20.40 9.91 -18.20
C ARG A 29 21.72 10.33 -17.56
N LYS A 30 21.70 11.05 -16.44
CA LYS A 30 22.91 11.51 -15.75
C LYS A 30 23.61 10.38 -15.00
N LEU A 31 22.84 9.49 -14.37
CA LEU A 31 23.31 8.42 -13.48
C LEU A 31 23.44 7.06 -14.20
N HIS A 32 23.24 7.03 -15.53
CA HIS A 32 23.29 5.77 -16.28
C HIS A 32 24.66 5.12 -16.18
N PRO A 33 24.78 3.83 -15.80
CA PRO A 33 26.05 3.14 -15.62
C PRO A 33 26.98 3.20 -16.86
N ASP A 34 26.41 3.18 -18.08
CA ASP A 34 27.20 3.23 -19.32
C ASP A 34 28.06 4.50 -19.42
N ARG A 35 27.64 5.59 -18.78
CA ARG A 35 28.44 6.84 -18.76
C ARG A 35 29.70 6.73 -17.91
N PHE A 36 29.75 5.70 -17.08
CA PHE A 36 30.87 5.42 -16.17
C PHE A 36 31.71 4.22 -16.61
N ALA A 37 31.44 3.64 -17.81
CA ALA A 37 32.14 2.46 -18.32
C ALA A 37 33.65 2.65 -18.41
N GLY A 38 34.12 3.88 -18.61
CA GLY A 38 35.57 4.20 -18.66
C GLY A 38 36.17 4.74 -17.35
N LYS A 39 35.38 4.70 -16.24
CA LYS A 39 35.79 5.19 -14.93
C LYS A 39 36.36 4.06 -14.06
N SER A 40 36.81 4.40 -12.85
CA SER A 40 37.27 3.42 -11.87
C SER A 40 36.15 2.46 -11.43
N ALA A 41 36.52 1.27 -10.96
CA ALA A 41 35.54 0.27 -10.48
C ALA A 41 34.64 0.83 -9.37
N ALA A 42 35.18 1.64 -8.46
CA ALA A 42 34.40 2.28 -7.41
C ALA A 42 33.38 3.29 -7.94
N GLU A 43 33.72 4.06 -9.01
CA GLU A 43 32.79 4.99 -9.64
C GLU A 43 31.70 4.25 -10.42
N GLN A 44 32.02 3.12 -11.05
CA GLN A 44 31.04 2.25 -11.72
C GLN A 44 30.05 1.65 -10.72
N GLU A 45 30.54 1.12 -9.62
CA GLU A 45 29.72 0.57 -8.53
C GLU A 45 28.80 1.65 -7.92
N ALA A 46 29.32 2.84 -7.66
CA ALA A 46 28.53 3.96 -7.17
C ALA A 46 27.44 4.37 -8.18
N ALA A 47 27.72 4.38 -9.49
CA ALA A 47 26.74 4.69 -10.52
C ALA A 47 25.61 3.64 -10.57
N VAL A 48 25.93 2.36 -10.44
CA VAL A 48 24.93 1.27 -10.36
C VAL A 48 24.05 1.45 -9.13
N ALA A 49 24.64 1.70 -7.97
CA ALA A 49 23.90 1.91 -6.71
C ALA A 49 22.97 3.15 -6.80
N GLN A 50 23.44 4.26 -7.37
CA GLN A 50 22.64 5.46 -7.56
C GLN A 50 21.50 5.26 -8.56
N SER A 51 21.75 4.50 -9.64
CA SER A 51 20.73 4.16 -10.63
C SER A 51 19.65 3.26 -10.03
N SER A 52 20.02 2.29 -9.19
CA SER A 52 19.07 1.45 -8.45
C SER A 52 18.23 2.29 -7.49
N LEU A 53 18.87 3.14 -6.70
CA LEU A 53 18.21 4.05 -5.76
C LEU A 53 17.21 4.99 -6.48
N LEU A 54 17.57 5.52 -7.65
CA LEU A 54 16.72 6.35 -8.49
C LEU A 54 15.45 5.60 -8.91
N ASN A 55 15.61 4.36 -9.37
CA ASN A 55 14.48 3.54 -9.81
C ASN A 55 13.53 3.21 -8.64
N ASP A 56 14.08 2.86 -7.48
CA ASP A 56 13.29 2.55 -6.29
C ASP A 56 12.56 3.78 -5.76
N ALA A 57 13.24 4.92 -5.71
CA ALA A 57 12.66 6.19 -5.32
C ALA A 57 11.52 6.63 -6.26
N TYR A 58 11.73 6.53 -7.58
CA TYR A 58 10.70 6.86 -8.55
C TYR A 58 9.48 5.94 -8.44
N ARG A 59 9.69 4.62 -8.37
CA ARG A 59 8.60 3.64 -8.24
C ARG A 59 7.77 3.90 -6.98
N THR A 60 8.44 4.17 -5.86
CA THR A 60 7.78 4.44 -4.58
C THR A 60 7.02 5.77 -4.61
N LEU A 61 7.63 6.85 -5.11
CA LEU A 61 7.01 8.17 -5.11
C LEU A 61 5.93 8.33 -6.17
N LYS A 62 5.98 7.59 -7.27
CA LYS A 62 4.95 7.61 -8.33
C LYS A 62 3.62 7.03 -7.85
N ASP A 63 3.66 5.93 -7.10
CA ASP A 63 2.47 5.29 -6.56
C ASP A 63 2.00 6.01 -5.27
N PRO A 64 0.76 6.54 -5.22
CA PRO A 64 0.31 7.32 -4.08
C PRO A 64 0.22 6.50 -2.78
N ILE A 65 -0.13 5.22 -2.85
CA ILE A 65 -0.19 4.36 -1.67
C ILE A 65 1.21 4.01 -1.18
N ALA A 66 2.10 3.59 -2.09
CA ALA A 66 3.50 3.30 -1.74
C ALA A 66 4.21 4.55 -1.19
N ARG A 67 3.95 5.73 -1.77
CA ARG A 67 4.44 7.02 -1.29
C ARG A 67 3.97 7.31 0.14
N THR A 68 2.68 7.09 0.42
CA THR A 68 2.12 7.28 1.77
C THR A 68 2.75 6.32 2.76
N GLN A 69 2.84 5.04 2.43
CA GLN A 69 3.49 4.03 3.27
C GLN A 69 4.95 4.38 3.55
N TYR A 70 5.67 4.81 2.54
CA TYR A 70 7.06 5.24 2.66
C TYR A 70 7.19 6.47 3.58
N LEU A 71 6.33 7.48 3.41
CA LEU A 71 6.30 8.65 4.27
C LEU A 71 6.07 8.26 5.72
N LEU A 72 5.08 7.40 6.01
CA LEU A 72 4.79 6.92 7.35
C LEU A 72 5.98 6.17 7.98
N THR A 73 6.73 5.43 7.18
CA THR A 73 7.98 4.80 7.63
C THR A 73 9.02 5.85 8.04
N LEU A 74 9.14 6.97 7.31
CA LEU A 74 10.02 8.08 7.68
C LEU A 74 9.57 8.79 8.98
N GLU A 75 8.27 8.77 9.28
CA GLU A 75 7.70 9.27 10.53
C GLU A 75 7.74 8.24 11.69
N GLY A 76 8.45 7.11 11.48
CA GLY A 76 8.67 6.08 12.51
C GLY A 76 7.48 5.13 12.70
N VAL A 77 6.51 5.13 11.80
CA VAL A 77 5.33 4.25 11.87
C VAL A 77 5.62 2.93 11.17
N GLN A 78 5.26 1.82 11.84
CA GLN A 78 5.23 0.48 11.23
C GLN A 78 3.80 0.10 10.89
N LEU A 79 3.50 -0.09 9.61
CA LEU A 79 2.20 -0.57 9.15
C LEU A 79 2.08 -2.08 9.31
N GLU A 80 0.86 -2.56 9.60
CA GLU A 80 0.58 -4.01 9.73
C GLU A 80 0.92 -4.79 8.45
N GLU A 81 0.80 -4.17 7.31
CA GLU A 81 1.12 -4.75 6.01
C GLU A 81 2.63 -5.02 5.82
N GLN A 82 3.49 -4.20 6.41
CA GLN A 82 4.94 -4.45 6.45
C GLN A 82 5.30 -5.65 7.35
N SER A 83 4.39 -6.03 8.25
CA SER A 83 4.52 -7.26 9.01
C SER A 83 4.11 -8.52 8.22
N LYS A 84 3.67 -8.40 6.94
CA LYS A 84 3.33 -9.58 6.10
C LYS A 84 4.55 -10.41 5.72
N SER A 85 5.71 -9.82 5.48
CA SER A 85 6.93 -10.60 5.35
C SER A 85 7.24 -11.38 6.63
N ALA A 86 6.90 -10.82 7.79
CA ALA A 86 6.93 -11.51 9.08
C ALA A 86 5.75 -12.51 9.25
N THR A 87 4.61 -12.30 8.56
CA THR A 87 3.44 -13.19 8.60
C THR A 87 3.61 -14.39 7.66
N ASP A 88 4.20 -14.21 6.50
CA ASP A 88 4.56 -15.31 5.60
C ASP A 88 5.68 -16.16 6.19
N ALA A 89 6.65 -15.55 6.89
CA ALA A 89 7.62 -16.26 7.71
C ALA A 89 6.97 -16.95 8.92
N ALA A 90 5.94 -16.37 9.54
CA ALA A 90 5.19 -16.97 10.65
C ALA A 90 4.24 -18.10 10.17
N ARG A 91 3.64 -18.01 8.97
CA ARG A 91 2.90 -19.11 8.33
C ARG A 91 3.80 -20.30 8.03
N ALA A 92 5.02 -20.07 7.60
CA ALA A 92 6.02 -21.13 7.42
C ALA A 92 6.42 -21.83 8.76
N THR A 93 6.20 -21.17 9.91
CA THR A 93 6.47 -21.69 11.27
C THR A 93 5.20 -22.07 12.05
N GLY A 94 4.01 -22.09 11.41
CA GLY A 94 2.76 -22.54 12.05
C GLY A 94 2.06 -21.51 12.96
N GLY A 95 2.52 -20.27 12.96
CA GLY A 95 1.93 -19.18 13.75
C GLY A 95 0.99 -18.30 12.91
N GLN A 96 -0.29 -18.19 13.27
CA GLN A 96 -1.21 -17.20 12.70
C GLN A 96 -1.09 -15.88 13.46
N LYS A 97 -0.51 -14.85 12.84
CA LYS A 97 -0.77 -13.48 13.29
C LYS A 97 -2.17 -13.08 12.79
N LYS A 98 -3.10 -12.99 13.71
CA LYS A 98 -4.48 -12.58 13.42
C LYS A 98 -4.45 -11.09 13.07
N GLN A 99 -4.80 -10.75 11.83
CA GLN A 99 -5.02 -9.35 11.45
C GLN A 99 -6.20 -8.81 12.29
N ILE A 100 -6.02 -7.63 12.89
CA ILE A 100 -7.09 -7.03 13.72
C ILE A 100 -8.21 -6.58 12.78
N VAL A 101 -9.41 -7.10 13.01
CA VAL A 101 -10.60 -6.71 12.26
C VAL A 101 -10.99 -5.29 12.68
N PRO A 102 -11.12 -4.32 11.75
CA PRO A 102 -11.68 -3.03 12.08
C PRO A 102 -13.05 -3.19 12.73
N PRO A 103 -13.32 -2.51 13.88
CA PRO A 103 -14.57 -2.72 14.63
C PRO A 103 -15.83 -2.50 13.79
N GLU A 104 -15.77 -1.57 12.84
CA GLU A 104 -16.89 -1.24 11.94
C GLU A 104 -17.15 -2.31 10.85
N LEU A 105 -16.28 -3.30 10.69
CA LEU A 105 -16.43 -4.39 9.73
C LEU A 105 -16.71 -5.74 10.38
N LEU A 106 -16.84 -5.81 11.71
CA LEU A 106 -16.93 -7.08 12.44
C LEU A 106 -18.11 -7.94 12.00
N GLU A 107 -19.30 -7.35 11.86
CA GLU A 107 -20.54 -8.05 11.47
C GLU A 107 -20.42 -8.61 10.04
N GLU A 108 -20.06 -7.75 9.09
CA GLU A 108 -19.90 -8.10 7.67
C GLU A 108 -18.83 -9.16 7.46
N VAL A 109 -17.73 -9.08 8.21
CA VAL A 109 -16.64 -10.06 8.17
C VAL A 109 -17.07 -11.41 8.74
N PHE A 110 -17.87 -11.41 9.80
CA PHE A 110 -18.42 -12.65 10.38
C PHE A 110 -19.35 -13.36 9.38
N GLU A 111 -20.26 -12.61 8.76
CA GLU A 111 -21.18 -13.12 7.74
C GLU A 111 -20.41 -13.66 6.54
N LEU A 112 -19.46 -12.90 6.00
CA LEU A 112 -18.62 -13.32 4.90
C LEU A 112 -17.86 -14.62 5.22
N ASN A 113 -17.28 -14.73 6.42
CA ASN A 113 -16.54 -15.94 6.80
C ASN A 113 -17.44 -17.18 6.85
N MET A 114 -18.72 -17.04 7.26
CA MET A 114 -19.70 -18.11 7.21
C MET A 114 -20.00 -18.54 5.77
N GLN A 115 -20.28 -17.58 4.89
CA GLN A 115 -20.52 -17.81 3.47
C GLN A 115 -19.32 -18.45 2.76
N LEU A 116 -18.10 -18.00 3.07
CA LEU A 116 -16.86 -18.60 2.53
C LEU A 116 -16.65 -20.05 3.02
N ALA A 117 -17.01 -20.35 4.27
CA ALA A 117 -16.92 -21.70 4.81
C ALA A 117 -17.93 -22.64 4.13
N GLU A 118 -19.17 -22.18 3.92
CA GLU A 118 -20.23 -22.89 3.23
C GLU A 118 -19.86 -23.14 1.76
N MET A 119 -19.38 -22.14 1.04
CA MET A 119 -18.92 -22.29 -0.35
C MET A 119 -17.81 -23.35 -0.48
N ARG A 120 -16.86 -23.37 0.47
CA ARG A 120 -15.80 -24.40 0.47
C ARG A 120 -16.34 -25.81 0.74
N ALA A 121 -17.33 -25.93 1.63
CA ALA A 121 -17.96 -27.23 1.93
C ALA A 121 -18.74 -27.76 0.71
N ASN A 122 -19.53 -26.92 0.06
CA ASN A 122 -20.32 -27.28 -1.12
C ASN A 122 -19.41 -27.65 -2.30
N LYS A 123 -18.33 -26.92 -2.52
CA LYS A 123 -17.32 -27.25 -3.53
C LYS A 123 -16.68 -28.65 -3.31
N GLN A 124 -16.45 -29.03 -2.05
CA GLN A 124 -15.93 -30.37 -1.72
C GLN A 124 -16.94 -31.46 -1.97
N MET A 125 -18.25 -31.18 -1.83
CA MET A 125 -19.34 -32.10 -2.10
C MET A 125 -19.74 -32.14 -3.58
N GLY A 126 -19.19 -31.23 -4.41
CA GLY A 126 -19.55 -31.13 -5.83
C GLY A 126 -20.92 -30.48 -6.04
N GLU A 127 -21.40 -29.74 -5.06
CA GLU A 127 -22.65 -29.00 -5.11
C GLU A 127 -22.41 -27.60 -5.61
N ASP A 128 -23.26 -27.10 -6.53
CA ASP A 128 -23.24 -25.72 -7.01
C ASP A 128 -24.44 -24.99 -6.41
N GLU A 129 -24.16 -23.89 -5.70
CA GLU A 129 -25.17 -23.06 -5.05
C GLU A 129 -25.17 -21.63 -5.66
N PRO A 130 -26.00 -21.41 -6.69
CA PRO A 130 -26.04 -20.11 -7.37
C PRO A 130 -26.46 -18.94 -6.48
N GLU A 131 -27.21 -19.20 -5.42
CA GLU A 131 -27.65 -18.19 -4.44
C GLU A 131 -26.46 -17.70 -3.62
N LEU A 132 -25.74 -18.62 -3.00
CA LEU A 132 -24.53 -18.29 -2.22
C LEU A 132 -23.46 -17.58 -3.08
N ARG A 133 -23.34 -17.98 -4.35
CA ARG A 133 -22.46 -17.29 -5.30
C ARG A 133 -22.88 -15.83 -5.51
N ARG A 134 -24.19 -15.55 -5.61
CA ARG A 134 -24.72 -14.18 -5.71
C ARG A 134 -24.47 -13.36 -4.44
N GLU A 135 -24.65 -13.97 -3.28
CA GLU A 135 -24.39 -13.31 -1.99
C GLU A 135 -22.93 -12.91 -1.86
N LEU A 136 -21.99 -13.81 -2.20
CA LEU A 136 -20.55 -13.51 -2.21
C LEU A 136 -20.18 -12.41 -3.18
N LEU A 137 -20.79 -12.34 -4.36
CA LEU A 137 -20.59 -11.24 -5.32
C LEU A 137 -21.11 -9.92 -4.75
N THR A 138 -22.27 -9.92 -4.10
CA THR A 138 -22.85 -8.74 -3.46
C THR A 138 -21.96 -8.24 -2.32
N ALA A 139 -21.44 -9.14 -1.49
CA ALA A 139 -20.48 -8.80 -0.44
C ALA A 139 -19.19 -8.20 -1.02
N LYS A 140 -18.68 -8.78 -2.12
CA LYS A 140 -17.51 -8.25 -2.82
C LYS A 140 -17.75 -6.82 -3.31
N ASP A 141 -18.87 -6.55 -3.96
CA ASP A 141 -19.22 -5.22 -4.47
C ASP A 141 -19.29 -4.19 -3.32
N ALA A 142 -19.84 -4.57 -2.17
CA ALA A 142 -19.87 -3.72 -0.98
C ALA A 142 -18.47 -3.43 -0.43
N PHE A 143 -17.55 -4.39 -0.45
CA PHE A 143 -16.15 -4.17 -0.04
C PHE A 143 -15.38 -3.33 -1.06
N ASP A 144 -15.63 -3.49 -2.36
CA ASP A 144 -15.04 -2.65 -3.42
C ASP A 144 -15.50 -1.19 -3.27
N GLU A 145 -16.78 -0.94 -2.93
CA GLU A 145 -17.29 0.41 -2.62
C GLU A 145 -16.60 1.01 -1.39
N LYS A 146 -16.43 0.22 -0.31
CA LYS A 146 -15.69 0.66 0.88
C LYS A 146 -14.21 0.95 0.57
N MET A 147 -13.59 0.21 -0.34
CA MET A 147 -12.23 0.51 -0.80
C MET A 147 -12.16 1.82 -1.56
N LEU A 148 -13.15 2.12 -2.41
CA LEU A 148 -13.24 3.41 -3.11
C LEU A 148 -13.41 4.56 -2.11
N GLN A 149 -14.29 4.43 -1.12
CA GLN A 149 -14.46 5.45 -0.07
C GLN A 149 -13.16 5.66 0.72
N THR A 150 -12.47 4.58 1.07
CA THR A 150 -11.16 4.67 1.76
C THR A 150 -10.12 5.43 0.92
N GLN A 151 -10.17 5.31 -0.41
CA GLN A 151 -9.29 6.08 -1.30
C GLN A 151 -9.63 7.57 -1.26
N LEU A 152 -10.91 7.95 -1.32
CA LEU A 152 -11.35 9.35 -1.23
C LEU A 152 -10.97 10.00 0.12
N ASP A 153 -11.09 9.22 1.19
CA ASP A 153 -10.69 9.67 2.52
C ASP A 153 -9.16 9.89 2.59
N LEU A 154 -8.36 9.01 1.97
CA LEU A 154 -6.91 9.18 1.86
C LEU A 154 -6.54 10.44 1.07
N ASP A 155 -7.19 10.71 -0.07
CA ASP A 155 -6.95 11.89 -0.89
C ASP A 155 -7.18 13.19 -0.07
N THR A 156 -8.20 13.17 0.79
CA THR A 156 -8.48 14.26 1.74
C THR A 156 -7.37 14.41 2.77
N LEU A 157 -6.90 13.30 3.36
CA LEU A 157 -5.83 13.30 4.36
C LEU A 157 -4.48 13.73 3.75
N TRP A 158 -4.20 13.41 2.49
CA TRP A 158 -3.00 13.89 1.81
C TRP A 158 -2.99 15.41 1.72
N SER A 159 -4.13 16.02 1.40
CA SER A 159 -4.26 17.48 1.35
C SER A 159 -4.10 18.12 2.73
N GLN A 160 -4.63 17.48 3.78
CA GLN A 160 -4.46 17.94 5.17
C GLN A 160 -3.01 17.81 5.63
N TRP A 161 -2.35 16.71 5.29
CA TRP A 161 -0.93 16.50 5.57
C TRP A 161 -0.06 17.59 4.92
N ASP A 162 -0.23 17.83 3.62
CA ASP A 162 0.54 18.81 2.87
C ASP A 162 0.35 20.22 3.46
N ALA A 163 -0.90 20.60 3.79
CA ALA A 163 -1.20 21.87 4.44
C ALA A 163 -0.55 22.00 5.83
N ALA A 164 -0.52 20.91 6.61
CA ALA A 164 0.11 20.89 7.92
C ALA A 164 1.65 21.03 7.83
N ILE A 165 2.28 20.41 6.82
CA ILE A 165 3.71 20.57 6.52
C ILE A 165 4.01 22.03 6.16
N ASP A 166 3.23 22.64 5.27
CA ASP A 166 3.45 24.01 4.79
C ASP A 166 3.25 25.06 5.88
N SER A 167 2.31 24.83 6.80
CA SER A 167 2.01 25.72 7.93
C SER A 167 2.90 25.48 9.17
N GLY A 168 3.57 24.33 9.25
CA GLY A 168 4.29 23.90 10.45
C GLY A 168 3.36 23.51 11.61
N ASP A 169 2.09 23.12 11.32
CA ASP A 169 1.12 22.69 12.31
C ASP A 169 1.37 21.23 12.71
N GLU A 170 2.22 21.03 13.73
CA GLU A 170 2.59 19.68 14.20
C GLU A 170 1.40 18.88 14.74
N PRO A 171 0.44 19.43 15.52
CA PRO A 171 -0.77 18.73 15.90
C PRO A 171 -1.60 18.22 14.72
N ALA A 172 -1.84 19.04 13.70
CA ALA A 172 -2.57 18.66 12.50
C ALA A 172 -1.83 17.58 11.70
N LYS A 173 -0.50 17.69 11.59
CA LYS A 173 0.37 16.69 10.96
C LYS A 173 0.24 15.33 11.66
N LEU A 174 0.34 15.28 12.98
CA LEU A 174 0.20 14.04 13.75
C LEU A 174 -1.19 13.42 13.59
N ALA A 175 -2.25 14.23 13.61
CA ALA A 175 -3.61 13.76 13.40
C ALA A 175 -3.79 13.15 12.00
N ALA A 176 -3.31 13.81 10.95
CA ALA A 176 -3.35 13.29 9.59
C ALA A 176 -2.54 11.98 9.44
N ARG A 177 -1.35 11.91 10.06
CA ARG A 177 -0.53 10.69 10.11
C ARG A 177 -1.30 9.51 10.68
N ASP A 178 -1.88 9.68 11.87
CA ASP A 178 -2.56 8.60 12.60
C ASP A 178 -3.84 8.15 11.86
N ALA A 179 -4.56 9.09 11.24
CA ALA A 179 -5.71 8.78 10.40
C ALA A 179 -5.31 8.01 9.12
N MET A 180 -4.20 8.38 8.46
CA MET A 180 -3.68 7.63 7.31
C MET A 180 -3.28 6.20 7.68
N VAL A 181 -2.69 5.97 8.86
CA VAL A 181 -2.37 4.62 9.36
C VAL A 181 -3.63 3.78 9.48
N ALA A 182 -4.68 4.31 10.10
CA ALA A 182 -5.95 3.61 10.27
C ALA A 182 -6.58 3.25 8.90
N LEU A 183 -6.61 4.20 7.96
CA LEU A 183 -7.17 3.96 6.62
C LEU A 183 -6.35 2.96 5.80
N LEU A 184 -5.01 2.99 5.87
CA LEU A 184 -4.17 2.02 5.16
C LEU A 184 -4.34 0.60 5.72
N ASN A 185 -4.47 0.45 7.04
CA ASN A 185 -4.76 -0.84 7.67
C ASN A 185 -6.14 -1.37 7.24
N LYS A 186 -7.17 -0.51 7.26
CA LYS A 186 -8.52 -0.82 6.77
C LYS A 186 -8.48 -1.24 5.29
N ARG A 187 -7.80 -0.47 4.43
CA ARG A 187 -7.65 -0.76 3.01
C ARG A 187 -6.97 -2.11 2.77
N SER A 188 -5.91 -2.41 3.51
CA SER A 188 -5.23 -3.71 3.43
C SER A 188 -6.15 -4.86 3.83
N TYR A 189 -6.98 -4.66 4.85
CA TYR A 189 -7.95 -5.63 5.31
C TYR A 189 -9.04 -5.89 4.25
N LEU A 190 -9.67 -4.84 3.73
CA LEU A 190 -10.70 -4.93 2.67
C LEU A 190 -10.16 -5.65 1.42
N ARG A 191 -8.94 -5.32 0.99
CA ARG A 191 -8.28 -5.99 -0.14
C ARG A 191 -8.14 -7.50 0.08
N ASN A 192 -7.83 -7.91 1.31
CA ASN A 192 -7.74 -9.35 1.63
C ASN A 192 -9.11 -10.02 1.56
N LEU A 193 -10.20 -9.37 2.05
CA LEU A 193 -11.55 -9.90 1.93
C LEU A 193 -11.97 -10.09 0.47
N VAL A 194 -11.75 -9.08 -0.37
CA VAL A 194 -12.05 -9.17 -1.82
C VAL A 194 -11.27 -10.30 -2.48
N ARG A 195 -9.99 -10.48 -2.13
CA ARG A 195 -9.19 -11.61 -2.63
C ARG A 195 -9.78 -12.95 -2.19
N ASP A 196 -10.12 -13.08 -0.91
CA ASP A 196 -10.64 -14.34 -0.35
C ASP A 196 -11.98 -14.73 -1.00
N VAL A 197 -12.83 -13.75 -1.35
CA VAL A 197 -14.06 -13.97 -2.15
C VAL A 197 -13.72 -14.42 -3.57
N ASN A 198 -12.79 -13.75 -4.26
CA ASN A 198 -12.40 -14.15 -5.61
C ASN A 198 -11.87 -15.59 -5.65
N GLU A 199 -11.01 -15.97 -4.69
CA GLU A 199 -10.48 -17.33 -4.57
C GLU A 199 -11.59 -18.37 -4.31
N ALA A 200 -12.67 -18.01 -3.63
CA ALA A 200 -13.80 -18.91 -3.39
C ALA A 200 -14.69 -19.08 -4.64
N LEU A 201 -14.77 -18.06 -5.48
CA LEU A 201 -15.59 -18.03 -6.69
C LEU A 201 -14.93 -18.72 -7.91
N GLU A 202 -13.60 -18.91 -7.89
CA GLU A 202 -12.83 -19.70 -8.88
C GLU A 202 -13.07 -21.20 -8.71
#